data_d0f80223421ac0c630b60a98a85609c4
#
_entry.id   d0f80223421ac0c630b60a98a85609c4
#
_cell.length_a   1.000
_cell.length_b   1.000
_cell.length_c   1.000
_cell.angle_alpha   90.00
_cell.angle_beta   90.00
_cell.angle_gamma   90.00
#
_symmetry.space_group_name_H-M   'P 1'
#
loop_
_entity.id
_entity.type
_entity.pdbx_description
1 polymer ?
#
loop_
_entity_poly.entity_id
_entity_poly.type
_entity_poly.pdbx_seq_one_letter_code
_entity_poly.pdbx_strand_id
1 'polypeptide(L)'
;SITGLTNMTWQEMDRVSQGMIDGCANYNQNKMVEENCHRCTASIDFHIQERLEQDLGSDPSLLSVFALKNEKFEIISANVKLAISGGQNEPRDAIAGTIATLLQNPIQLEKILNGEFDWLIAFEEYARWMSPIGMSPRRIAKDFSYKGFNFFENDRVFLMFGSANRDEDIFEKPNEFKLDRDVARSISFGAGPHFCAGAWISKTLISEVAIPMLFEKFPNMKLLSRVEYSGWAFRGPKPFFVKV
;
A
#
# COMPACT_ATOMS: atom_id res chain seq x y z
N SER A 1 -0.16 -12.96 14.40
CA SER A 1 -0.68 -12.42 13.11
C SER A 1 -1.59 -11.23 13.38
N ILE A 2 -1.41 -10.11 12.64
CA ILE A 2 -2.24 -8.91 12.82
C ILE A 2 -3.71 -9.20 12.49
N THR A 3 -3.98 -10.00 11.48
CA THR A 3 -5.36 -10.37 11.09
C THR A 3 -5.99 -11.41 11.98
N GLY A 4 -5.20 -12.32 12.56
CA GLY A 4 -5.66 -13.49 13.32
C GLY A 4 -5.88 -14.74 12.46
N LEU A 5 -5.68 -14.68 11.14
CA LEU A 5 -5.80 -15.83 10.23
C LEU A 5 -4.53 -16.68 10.26
N THR A 6 -4.38 -17.49 11.32
CA THR A 6 -3.24 -18.40 11.50
C THR A 6 -3.42 -19.74 10.79
N ASN A 7 -4.61 -20.00 10.26
CA ASN A 7 -4.97 -21.18 9.47
C ASN A 7 -4.75 -20.98 7.95
N MET A 8 -4.15 -19.86 7.54
CA MET A 8 -3.86 -19.54 6.14
C MET A 8 -2.35 -19.54 5.91
N THR A 9 -1.89 -20.19 4.84
CA THR A 9 -0.47 -20.13 4.44
C THR A 9 -0.13 -18.77 3.87
N TRP A 10 1.17 -18.39 3.88
CA TRP A 10 1.60 -17.12 3.29
C TRP A 10 1.34 -17.07 1.77
N GLN A 11 1.46 -18.22 1.07
CA GLN A 11 1.16 -18.30 -0.36
C GLN A 11 -0.32 -18.03 -0.65
N GLU A 12 -1.20 -18.60 0.16
CA GLU A 12 -2.64 -18.36 0.04
C GLU A 12 -2.98 -16.90 0.37
N MET A 13 -2.37 -16.34 1.42
CA MET A 13 -2.53 -14.93 1.78
C MET A 13 -2.11 -14.00 0.63
N ASP A 14 -0.96 -14.26 -0.01
CA ASP A 14 -0.49 -13.50 -1.16
C ASP A 14 -1.44 -13.61 -2.35
N ARG A 15 -1.90 -14.82 -2.67
CA ARG A 15 -2.84 -15.08 -3.74
C ARG A 15 -4.16 -14.34 -3.57
N VAL A 16 -4.76 -14.40 -2.37
CA VAL A 16 -6.05 -13.75 -2.13
C VAL A 16 -5.94 -12.24 -2.05
N SER A 17 -4.85 -11.74 -1.49
CA SER A 17 -4.55 -10.30 -1.45
C SER A 17 -4.42 -9.75 -2.87
N GLN A 18 -3.63 -10.39 -3.73
CA GLN A 18 -3.46 -9.98 -5.13
C GLN A 18 -4.80 -10.04 -5.89
N GLY A 19 -5.57 -11.12 -5.74
CA GLY A 19 -6.87 -11.24 -6.42
C GLY A 19 -7.88 -10.18 -6.01
N MET A 20 -7.87 -9.72 -4.75
CA MET A 20 -8.71 -8.61 -4.31
C MET A 20 -8.26 -7.28 -4.93
N ILE A 21 -6.95 -7.01 -4.97
CA ILE A 21 -6.40 -5.78 -5.58
C ILE A 21 -6.69 -5.74 -7.08
N ASP A 22 -6.51 -6.85 -7.78
CA ASP A 22 -6.86 -6.96 -9.20
C ASP A 22 -8.35 -6.66 -9.44
N GLY A 23 -9.23 -7.19 -8.57
CA GLY A 23 -10.66 -6.90 -8.60
C GLY A 23 -10.97 -5.42 -8.35
N CYS A 24 -10.33 -4.79 -7.37
CA CYS A 24 -10.47 -3.36 -7.09
C CYS A 24 -10.01 -2.47 -8.26
N ALA A 25 -9.01 -2.92 -9.03
CA ALA A 25 -8.47 -2.22 -10.19
C ALA A 25 -9.11 -2.63 -11.53
N ASN A 26 -10.14 -3.48 -11.52
CA ASN A 26 -10.78 -4.03 -12.72
C ASN A 26 -11.70 -3.01 -13.43
N TYR A 27 -11.14 -1.87 -13.85
CA TYR A 27 -11.89 -0.82 -14.55
C TYR A 27 -12.34 -1.24 -15.95
N ASN A 28 -11.71 -2.25 -16.54
CA ASN A 28 -12.07 -2.80 -17.85
C ASN A 28 -13.19 -3.84 -17.75
N GLN A 29 -13.72 -4.11 -16.57
CA GLN A 29 -14.81 -5.06 -16.32
C GLN A 29 -14.52 -6.46 -16.88
N ASN A 30 -13.28 -6.91 -16.75
CA ASN A 30 -12.87 -8.26 -17.14
C ASN A 30 -13.53 -9.29 -16.21
N LYS A 31 -14.39 -10.13 -16.75
CA LYS A 31 -15.13 -11.14 -15.98
C LYS A 31 -14.24 -12.16 -15.27
N MET A 32 -13.12 -12.55 -15.87
CA MET A 32 -12.20 -13.52 -15.24
C MET A 32 -11.53 -12.91 -13.99
N VAL A 33 -11.20 -11.61 -14.03
CA VAL A 33 -10.65 -10.89 -12.87
C VAL A 33 -11.72 -10.78 -11.77
N GLU A 34 -12.95 -10.46 -12.12
CA GLU A 34 -14.08 -10.38 -11.20
C GLU A 34 -14.35 -11.72 -10.52
N GLU A 35 -14.45 -12.81 -11.28
CA GLU A 35 -14.63 -14.16 -10.76
C GLU A 35 -13.48 -14.60 -9.86
N ASN A 36 -12.24 -14.27 -10.22
CA ASN A 36 -11.09 -14.54 -9.36
C ASN A 36 -11.16 -13.76 -8.04
N CYS A 37 -11.53 -12.49 -8.08
CA CYS A 37 -11.75 -11.67 -6.90
C CYS A 37 -12.81 -12.29 -5.97
N HIS A 38 -13.93 -12.73 -6.51
CA HIS A 38 -14.97 -13.42 -5.73
C HIS A 38 -14.48 -14.72 -5.10
N ARG A 39 -13.70 -15.54 -5.81
CA ARG A 39 -13.06 -16.73 -5.22
C ARG A 39 -12.10 -16.38 -4.09
N CYS A 40 -11.31 -15.33 -4.26
CA CYS A 40 -10.38 -14.86 -3.25
C CYS A 40 -11.10 -14.36 -1.99
N THR A 41 -12.15 -13.55 -2.14
CA THR A 41 -12.94 -13.07 -1.01
C THR A 41 -13.66 -14.20 -0.28
N ALA A 42 -14.21 -15.17 -1.00
CA ALA A 42 -14.84 -16.36 -0.41
C ALA A 42 -13.84 -17.23 0.37
N SER A 43 -12.60 -17.38 -0.13
CA SER A 43 -11.55 -18.10 0.59
C SER A 43 -11.24 -17.42 1.94
N ILE A 44 -11.15 -16.09 1.98
CA ILE A 44 -10.93 -15.37 3.24
C ILE A 44 -12.11 -15.59 4.19
N ASP A 45 -13.35 -15.52 3.70
CA ASP A 45 -14.53 -15.76 4.54
C ASP A 45 -14.52 -17.16 5.16
N PHE A 46 -14.15 -18.17 4.38
CA PHE A 46 -13.98 -19.53 4.88
C PHE A 46 -12.96 -19.59 6.03
N HIS A 47 -11.77 -19.01 5.85
CA HIS A 47 -10.75 -19.02 6.90
C HIS A 47 -11.16 -18.20 8.14
N ILE A 48 -11.92 -17.12 7.97
CA ILE A 48 -12.47 -16.37 9.12
C ILE A 48 -13.45 -17.25 9.90
N GLN A 49 -14.38 -17.94 9.21
CA GLN A 49 -15.35 -18.81 9.85
C GLN A 49 -14.67 -19.93 10.64
N GLU A 50 -13.73 -20.65 10.03
CA GLU A 50 -12.96 -21.69 10.73
C GLU A 50 -12.25 -21.16 11.98
N ARG A 51 -11.69 -19.94 11.91
CA ARG A 51 -11.00 -19.36 13.06
C ARG A 51 -11.95 -18.93 14.18
N LEU A 52 -13.13 -18.43 13.83
CA LEU A 52 -14.15 -18.03 14.81
C LEU A 52 -14.74 -19.23 15.57
N GLU A 53 -14.67 -20.44 15.02
CA GLU A 53 -15.07 -21.70 15.69
C GLU A 53 -14.01 -22.24 16.66
N GLN A 54 -12.81 -21.68 16.64
CA GLN A 54 -11.68 -22.09 17.47
C GLN A 54 -11.43 -21.09 18.61
N ASP A 55 -10.67 -21.52 19.61
CA ASP A 55 -10.13 -20.58 20.59
C ASP A 55 -9.15 -19.62 19.91
N LEU A 56 -9.47 -18.34 19.95
CA LEU A 56 -8.64 -17.28 19.36
C LEU A 56 -7.44 -16.92 20.22
N GLY A 57 -7.35 -17.49 21.43
CA GLY A 57 -6.27 -17.24 22.38
C GLY A 57 -6.27 -15.81 22.94
N SER A 58 -5.19 -15.45 23.62
CA SER A 58 -4.99 -14.13 24.22
C SER A 58 -4.25 -13.15 23.30
N ASP A 59 -3.76 -13.58 22.14
CA ASP A 59 -2.99 -12.72 21.25
C ASP A 59 -3.90 -11.68 20.57
N PRO A 60 -3.58 -10.39 20.69
CA PRO A 60 -4.39 -9.35 20.08
C PRO A 60 -4.28 -9.44 18.55
N SER A 61 -5.42 -9.62 17.92
CA SER A 61 -5.56 -9.59 16.46
C SER A 61 -6.86 -8.90 16.09
N LEU A 62 -7.03 -8.51 14.83
CA LEU A 62 -8.29 -7.95 14.37
C LEU A 62 -9.44 -8.93 14.65
N LEU A 63 -9.23 -10.21 14.34
CA LEU A 63 -10.25 -11.22 14.51
C LEU A 63 -10.65 -11.39 15.98
N SER A 64 -9.68 -11.48 16.91
CA SER A 64 -9.97 -11.63 18.34
C SER A 64 -10.65 -10.39 18.93
N VAL A 65 -10.23 -9.18 18.52
CA VAL A 65 -10.85 -7.93 18.99
C VAL A 65 -12.30 -7.81 18.55
N PHE A 66 -12.61 -8.15 17.30
CA PHE A 66 -13.99 -8.10 16.78
C PHE A 66 -14.86 -9.22 17.39
N ALA A 67 -14.32 -10.42 17.58
CA ALA A 67 -15.03 -11.52 18.24
C ALA A 67 -15.39 -11.17 19.70
N LEU A 68 -14.45 -10.59 20.46
CA LEU A 68 -14.71 -10.13 21.84
C LEU A 68 -15.80 -9.06 21.92
N LYS A 69 -15.98 -8.26 20.88
CA LYS A 69 -17.05 -7.24 20.77
C LYS A 69 -18.37 -7.80 20.27
N ASN A 70 -18.45 -9.11 19.99
CA ASN A 70 -19.61 -9.76 19.38
C ASN A 70 -20.09 -9.06 18.08
N GLU A 71 -19.14 -8.61 17.26
CA GLU A 71 -19.46 -8.00 15.98
C GLU A 71 -20.07 -9.01 15.00
N LYS A 72 -20.90 -8.53 14.10
CA LYS A 72 -21.48 -9.37 13.05
C LYS A 72 -20.43 -9.88 12.08
N PHE A 73 -20.60 -11.08 11.56
CA PHE A 73 -19.67 -11.71 10.61
C PHE A 73 -19.32 -10.79 9.44
N GLU A 74 -20.31 -10.10 8.86
CA GLU A 74 -20.12 -9.21 7.72
C GLU A 74 -19.17 -8.04 8.06
N ILE A 75 -19.22 -7.52 9.28
CA ILE A 75 -18.34 -6.47 9.78
C ILE A 75 -16.93 -7.01 9.96
N ILE A 76 -16.81 -8.19 10.59
CA ILE A 76 -15.52 -8.87 10.79
C ILE A 76 -14.87 -9.12 9.43
N SER A 77 -15.59 -9.77 8.52
CA SER A 77 -15.14 -10.12 7.18
C SER A 77 -14.68 -8.89 6.40
N ALA A 78 -15.48 -7.83 6.37
CA ALA A 78 -15.13 -6.60 5.65
C ALA A 78 -13.83 -5.95 6.17
N ASN A 79 -13.67 -5.88 7.49
CA ASN A 79 -12.48 -5.26 8.11
C ASN A 79 -11.23 -6.13 7.95
N VAL A 80 -11.33 -7.44 8.08
CA VAL A 80 -10.20 -8.36 7.86
C VAL A 80 -9.76 -8.33 6.39
N LYS A 81 -10.70 -8.37 5.45
CA LYS A 81 -10.42 -8.22 4.01
C LYS A 81 -9.75 -6.89 3.68
N LEU A 82 -10.22 -5.79 4.28
CA LEU A 82 -9.63 -4.47 4.11
C LEU A 82 -8.18 -4.45 4.63
N ALA A 83 -7.94 -5.04 5.80
CA ALA A 83 -6.59 -5.10 6.37
C ALA A 83 -5.63 -5.97 5.54
N ILE A 84 -6.12 -7.03 4.89
CA ILE A 84 -5.31 -7.87 4.00
C ILE A 84 -5.03 -7.13 2.69
N SER A 85 -6.06 -6.59 2.02
CA SER A 85 -5.88 -5.93 0.73
C SER A 85 -5.01 -4.69 0.82
N GLY A 86 -5.19 -3.83 1.83
CA GLY A 86 -4.42 -2.60 1.99
C GLY A 86 -3.14 -2.75 2.82
N GLY A 87 -2.93 -3.89 3.46
CA GLY A 87 -1.82 -4.12 4.39
C GLY A 87 -0.73 -5.04 3.86
N GLN A 88 -0.87 -5.62 2.68
CA GLN A 88 0.09 -6.56 2.11
C GLN A 88 0.71 -6.06 0.81
N ASN A 89 -0.08 -5.71 -0.18
CA ASN A 89 0.44 -5.36 -1.50
C ASN A 89 1.19 -4.03 -1.50
N GLU A 90 0.61 -2.98 -0.92
CA GLU A 90 1.24 -1.66 -0.91
C GLU A 90 2.56 -1.63 -0.13
N PRO A 91 2.67 -2.22 1.08
CA PRO A 91 3.96 -2.32 1.78
C PRO A 91 4.99 -3.14 1.00
N ARG A 92 4.61 -4.28 0.40
CA ARG A 92 5.50 -5.09 -0.44
C ARG A 92 6.05 -4.26 -1.61
N ASP A 93 5.18 -3.59 -2.34
CA ASP A 93 5.55 -2.80 -3.51
C ASP A 93 6.33 -1.53 -3.10
N ALA A 94 6.04 -0.97 -1.93
CA ALA A 94 6.78 0.15 -1.37
C ALA A 94 8.20 -0.26 -0.93
N ILE A 95 8.38 -1.40 -0.30
CA ILE A 95 9.70 -1.95 0.05
C ILE A 95 10.52 -2.16 -1.22
N ALA A 96 9.98 -2.94 -2.17
CA ALA A 96 10.67 -3.25 -3.41
C ALA A 96 11.00 -1.99 -4.21
N GLY A 97 10.05 -1.06 -4.30
CA GLY A 97 10.22 0.17 -5.06
C GLY A 97 11.20 1.16 -4.41
N THR A 98 11.22 1.28 -3.08
CA THR A 98 12.20 2.11 -2.38
C THR A 98 13.61 1.58 -2.61
N ILE A 99 13.81 0.26 -2.46
CA ILE A 99 15.09 -0.40 -2.72
C ILE A 99 15.53 -0.16 -4.17
N ALA A 100 14.64 -0.43 -5.13
CA ALA A 100 14.93 -0.23 -6.55
C ALA A 100 15.32 1.22 -6.86
N THR A 101 14.59 2.19 -6.27
CA THR A 101 14.85 3.61 -6.47
C THR A 101 16.20 4.03 -5.87
N LEU A 102 16.53 3.55 -4.68
CA LEU A 102 17.84 3.80 -4.08
C LEU A 102 18.97 3.20 -4.90
N LEU A 103 18.84 1.97 -5.38
CA LEU A 103 19.83 1.32 -6.25
C LEU A 103 19.99 2.03 -7.61
N GLN A 104 18.95 2.69 -8.12
CA GLN A 104 19.01 3.53 -9.32
C GLN A 104 19.61 4.92 -9.05
N ASN A 105 19.70 5.34 -7.78
CA ASN A 105 20.21 6.63 -7.35
C ASN A 105 21.38 6.46 -6.35
N PRO A 106 22.54 5.97 -6.80
CA PRO A 106 23.65 5.58 -5.91
C PRO A 106 24.13 6.70 -5.01
N ILE A 107 24.10 7.95 -5.46
CA ILE A 107 24.47 9.12 -4.64
C ILE A 107 23.50 9.28 -3.46
N GLN A 108 22.22 9.06 -3.66
CA GLN A 108 21.24 9.13 -2.57
C GLN A 108 21.38 7.94 -1.62
N LEU A 109 21.64 6.75 -2.16
CA LEU A 109 21.90 5.56 -1.34
C LEU A 109 23.15 5.74 -0.46
N GLU A 110 24.23 6.29 -1.00
CA GLU A 110 25.46 6.56 -0.25
C GLU A 110 25.21 7.48 0.95
N LYS A 111 24.38 8.51 0.81
CA LYS A 111 24.00 9.39 1.92
C LYS A 111 23.26 8.65 3.05
N ILE A 112 22.41 7.69 2.71
CA ILE A 112 21.75 6.82 3.71
C ILE A 112 22.80 5.93 4.41
N LEU A 113 23.65 5.26 3.64
CA LEU A 113 24.65 4.35 4.19
C LEU A 113 25.68 5.06 5.06
N ASN A 114 25.98 6.33 4.79
CA ASN A 114 26.85 7.19 5.59
C ASN A 114 26.15 7.81 6.82
N GLY A 115 24.83 7.58 6.99
CA GLY A 115 24.07 8.10 8.11
C GLY A 115 23.69 9.57 8.01
N GLU A 116 23.80 10.19 6.82
CA GLU A 116 23.35 11.57 6.59
C GLU A 116 21.81 11.68 6.61
N PHE A 117 21.13 10.63 6.16
CA PHE A 117 19.66 10.48 6.19
C PHE A 117 19.30 9.09 6.70
N ASP A 118 18.12 8.97 7.29
CA ASP A 118 17.57 7.68 7.71
C ASP A 118 16.70 7.02 6.61
N TRP A 119 16.41 5.73 6.81
CA TRP A 119 15.61 4.95 5.88
C TRP A 119 14.16 5.44 5.77
N LEU A 120 13.65 6.09 6.82
CA LEU A 120 12.29 6.66 6.83
C LEU A 120 12.17 7.79 5.80
N ILE A 121 13.17 8.66 5.72
CA ILE A 121 13.21 9.74 4.72
C ILE A 121 13.19 9.17 3.31
N ALA A 122 13.95 8.10 3.05
CA ALA A 122 13.96 7.44 1.74
C ALA A 122 12.58 6.85 1.40
N PHE A 123 11.95 6.20 2.35
CA PHE A 123 10.61 5.65 2.15
C PHE A 123 9.54 6.75 1.97
N GLU A 124 9.56 7.80 2.77
CA GLU A 124 8.59 8.89 2.65
C GLU A 124 8.73 9.65 1.33
N GLU A 125 9.96 9.91 0.87
CA GLU A 125 10.18 10.51 -0.46
C GLU A 125 9.78 9.54 -1.58
N TYR A 126 10.04 8.23 -1.44
CA TYR A 126 9.54 7.24 -2.39
C TYR A 126 8.00 7.24 -2.43
N ALA A 127 7.35 7.26 -1.28
CA ALA A 127 5.89 7.29 -1.18
C ALA A 127 5.30 8.55 -1.83
N ARG A 128 5.95 9.71 -1.66
CA ARG A 128 5.58 10.94 -2.38
C ARG A 128 5.81 10.79 -3.89
N TRP A 129 7.03 10.40 -4.28
CA TRP A 129 7.46 10.39 -5.67
C TRP A 129 6.72 9.35 -6.50
N MET A 130 6.50 8.14 -5.98
CA MET A 130 5.80 7.07 -6.68
C MET A 130 4.28 7.11 -6.45
N SER A 131 3.85 7.47 -5.25
CA SER A 131 2.47 7.34 -4.79
C SER A 131 1.94 5.92 -5.05
N PRO A 132 2.27 4.94 -4.20
CA PRO A 132 1.84 3.54 -4.36
C PRO A 132 0.33 3.39 -4.55
N ILE A 133 -0.47 4.23 -3.88
CA ILE A 133 -1.86 4.50 -4.24
C ILE A 133 -1.87 5.74 -5.12
N GLY A 134 -2.01 5.55 -6.43
CA GLY A 134 -1.99 6.64 -7.41
C GLY A 134 -3.24 7.49 -7.42
N MET A 135 -4.38 6.87 -7.09
CA MET A 135 -5.69 7.53 -7.03
C MET A 135 -6.67 6.78 -6.13
N SER A 136 -7.73 7.47 -5.70
CA SER A 136 -8.84 6.87 -4.98
C SER A 136 -10.18 7.44 -5.46
N PRO A 137 -11.17 6.58 -5.79
CA PRO A 137 -12.48 7.03 -6.23
C PRO A 137 -13.28 7.64 -5.07
N ARG A 138 -14.15 8.59 -5.41
CA ARG A 138 -15.18 9.16 -4.54
C ARG A 138 -16.48 9.27 -5.31
N ARG A 139 -17.60 9.29 -4.57
CA ARG A 139 -18.91 9.65 -5.09
C ARG A 139 -19.32 10.99 -4.48
N ILE A 140 -19.82 11.89 -5.30
CA ILE A 140 -20.34 13.17 -4.86
C ILE A 140 -21.62 12.94 -4.07
N ALA A 141 -21.65 13.42 -2.83
CA ALA A 141 -22.78 13.20 -1.92
C ALA A 141 -23.94 14.18 -2.13
N LYS A 142 -23.67 15.33 -2.70
CA LYS A 142 -24.64 16.39 -3.05
C LYS A 142 -24.04 17.35 -4.05
N ASP A 143 -24.85 18.04 -4.80
CA ASP A 143 -24.43 19.05 -5.76
C ASP A 143 -23.57 20.13 -5.07
N PHE A 144 -22.46 20.50 -5.69
CA PHE A 144 -21.63 21.62 -5.27
C PHE A 144 -20.83 22.17 -6.44
N SER A 145 -20.32 23.42 -6.25
CA SER A 145 -19.41 24.03 -7.21
C SER A 145 -18.07 24.35 -6.56
N TYR A 146 -16.99 24.13 -7.28
CA TYR A 146 -15.64 24.45 -6.83
C TYR A 146 -14.80 24.99 -7.98
N LYS A 147 -14.22 26.16 -7.81
CA LYS A 147 -13.34 26.82 -8.80
C LYS A 147 -13.97 26.88 -10.22
N GLY A 148 -15.27 27.13 -10.31
CA GLY A 148 -16.00 27.25 -11.58
C GLY A 148 -16.45 25.92 -12.20
N PHE A 149 -16.15 24.78 -11.58
CA PHE A 149 -16.65 23.48 -11.99
C PHE A 149 -17.86 23.07 -11.14
N ASN A 150 -18.88 22.51 -11.79
CA ASN A 150 -20.04 21.95 -11.12
C ASN A 150 -19.90 20.43 -10.98
N PHE A 151 -20.22 19.93 -9.78
CA PHE A 151 -20.24 18.53 -9.46
C PHE A 151 -21.68 18.17 -9.03
N PHE A 152 -22.22 17.11 -9.57
CA PHE A 152 -23.59 16.69 -9.31
C PHE A 152 -23.60 15.49 -8.38
N GLU A 153 -24.68 15.34 -7.62
CA GLU A 153 -24.89 14.19 -6.76
C GLU A 153 -24.76 12.89 -7.56
N ASN A 154 -24.06 11.92 -6.97
CA ASN A 154 -23.71 10.63 -7.55
C ASN A 154 -22.62 10.66 -8.65
N ASP A 155 -22.09 11.79 -9.06
CA ASP A 155 -20.92 11.84 -9.93
C ASP A 155 -19.75 11.07 -9.31
N ARG A 156 -19.03 10.35 -10.17
CA ARG A 156 -17.80 9.66 -9.78
C ARG A 156 -16.58 10.52 -10.07
N VAL A 157 -15.80 10.81 -9.04
CA VAL A 157 -14.56 11.57 -9.15
C VAL A 157 -13.39 10.76 -8.61
N PHE A 158 -12.16 11.12 -9.02
CA PHE A 158 -10.95 10.48 -8.58
C PHE A 158 -10.02 11.50 -7.91
N LEU A 159 -9.62 11.22 -6.69
CA LEU A 159 -8.56 11.95 -6.01
C LEU A 159 -7.22 11.43 -6.54
N MET A 160 -6.53 12.25 -7.33
CA MET A 160 -5.31 11.87 -8.03
C MET A 160 -4.08 12.13 -7.14
N PHE A 161 -3.77 11.23 -6.21
CA PHE A 161 -2.65 11.37 -5.27
C PHE A 161 -1.31 11.47 -5.99
N GLY A 162 -1.11 10.66 -7.04
CA GLY A 162 0.12 10.71 -7.83
C GLY A 162 0.35 12.03 -8.54
N SER A 163 -0.71 12.76 -8.93
CA SER A 163 -0.62 14.10 -9.48
C SER A 163 -0.36 15.13 -8.39
N ALA A 164 -1.15 15.09 -7.31
CA ALA A 164 -1.02 16.04 -6.20
C ALA A 164 0.37 15.98 -5.53
N ASN A 165 0.95 14.79 -5.39
CA ASN A 165 2.30 14.62 -4.85
C ASN A 165 3.42 15.07 -5.82
N ARG A 166 3.06 15.46 -7.04
CA ARG A 166 3.95 16.02 -8.06
C ARG A 166 3.54 17.43 -8.52
N ASP A 167 2.73 18.10 -7.73
CA ASP A 167 2.33 19.48 -7.97
C ASP A 167 3.54 20.40 -7.81
N GLU A 168 3.88 21.15 -8.87
CA GLU A 168 5.03 22.06 -8.90
C GLU A 168 4.84 23.29 -8.03
N ASP A 169 3.59 23.66 -7.73
CA ASP A 169 3.28 24.73 -6.78
C ASP A 169 3.56 24.30 -5.31
N ILE A 170 3.72 23.00 -5.08
CA ILE A 170 3.93 22.43 -3.75
C ILE A 170 5.35 21.88 -3.58
N PHE A 171 5.86 21.21 -4.61
CA PHE A 171 7.15 20.49 -4.57
C PHE A 171 8.07 20.99 -5.69
N GLU A 172 9.18 21.60 -5.32
CA GLU A 172 10.20 22.00 -6.31
C GLU A 172 10.77 20.75 -7.00
N LYS A 173 10.83 20.76 -8.35
CA LYS A 173 11.31 19.62 -9.17
C LYS A 173 10.67 18.29 -8.75
N PRO A 174 9.35 18.17 -8.77
CA PRO A 174 8.62 17.05 -8.15
C PRO A 174 8.92 15.69 -8.78
N ASN A 175 9.48 15.67 -9.99
CA ASN A 175 9.83 14.45 -10.71
C ASN A 175 11.18 13.85 -10.29
N GLU A 176 12.00 14.61 -9.55
CA GLU A 176 13.27 14.13 -9.01
C GLU A 176 13.03 13.43 -7.66
N PHE A 177 13.72 12.30 -7.44
CA PHE A 177 13.81 11.65 -6.14
C PHE A 177 14.93 12.28 -5.33
N LYS A 178 14.61 12.90 -4.19
CA LYS A 178 15.55 13.68 -3.37
C LYS A 178 15.30 13.46 -1.88
N LEU A 179 16.33 13.02 -1.15
CA LEU A 179 16.24 12.79 0.30
C LEU A 179 16.16 14.07 1.13
N ASP A 180 16.65 15.19 0.61
CA ASP A 180 16.62 16.50 1.28
C ASP A 180 15.28 17.26 1.08
N ARG A 181 14.28 16.61 0.50
CA ARG A 181 12.98 17.20 0.26
C ARG A 181 12.12 17.22 1.53
N ASP A 182 11.48 18.37 1.80
CA ASP A 182 10.35 18.40 2.74
C ASP A 182 9.11 17.73 2.11
N VAL A 183 8.70 16.61 2.69
CA VAL A 183 7.55 15.83 2.24
C VAL A 183 6.31 16.00 3.15
N ALA A 184 6.34 16.94 4.09
CA ALA A 184 5.24 17.14 5.06
C ALA A 184 3.88 17.43 4.41
N ARG A 185 3.87 17.99 3.19
CA ARG A 185 2.67 18.25 2.39
C ARG A 185 2.25 17.08 1.49
N SER A 186 2.96 15.96 1.53
CA SER A 186 2.59 14.76 0.78
C SER A 186 1.28 14.18 1.28
N ILE A 187 0.45 13.74 0.35
CA ILE A 187 -0.81 13.04 0.63
C ILE A 187 -0.75 11.56 0.25
N SER A 188 0.43 10.96 0.27
CA SER A 188 0.64 9.54 -0.06
C SER A 188 -0.17 8.58 0.82
N PHE A 189 -0.45 8.98 2.06
CA PHE A 189 -1.28 8.25 3.02
C PHE A 189 -2.70 8.82 3.14
N GLY A 190 -3.12 9.66 2.19
CA GLY A 190 -4.39 10.35 2.25
C GLY A 190 -4.41 11.48 3.28
N ALA A 191 -5.61 11.95 3.64
CA ALA A 191 -5.82 13.01 4.61
C ALA A 191 -7.23 12.93 5.23
N GLY A 192 -7.42 13.63 6.36
CA GLY A 192 -8.71 13.74 7.04
C GLY A 192 -9.21 12.39 7.59
N PRO A 193 -10.54 12.15 7.60
CA PRO A 193 -11.13 10.93 8.17
C PRO A 193 -10.67 9.63 7.50
N HIS A 194 -10.17 9.71 6.27
CA HIS A 194 -9.65 8.57 5.51
C HIS A 194 -8.11 8.50 5.49
N PHE A 195 -7.43 9.21 6.40
CA PHE A 195 -5.98 9.02 6.56
C PHE A 195 -5.67 7.54 6.82
N CYS A 196 -4.62 7.03 6.22
CA CYS A 196 -4.26 5.61 6.27
C CYS A 196 -4.10 5.12 7.72
N ALA A 197 -4.94 4.17 8.12
CA ALA A 197 -4.86 3.56 9.45
C ALA A 197 -3.56 2.78 9.67
N GLY A 198 -2.96 2.26 8.58
CA GLY A 198 -1.69 1.53 8.59
C GLY A 198 -0.44 2.39 8.46
N ALA A 199 -0.55 3.73 8.42
CA ALA A 199 0.60 4.60 8.12
C ALA A 199 1.78 4.38 9.07
N TRP A 200 1.54 4.33 10.37
CA TRP A 200 2.58 4.15 11.38
C TRP A 200 3.25 2.78 11.29
N ILE A 201 2.46 1.71 11.24
CA ILE A 201 3.01 0.36 11.13
C ILE A 201 3.77 0.16 9.82
N SER A 202 3.30 0.75 8.72
CA SER A 202 3.99 0.70 7.43
C SER A 202 5.34 1.42 7.49
N LYS A 203 5.39 2.61 8.10
CA LYS A 203 6.64 3.36 8.27
C LYS A 203 7.65 2.53 9.06
N THR A 204 7.28 2.01 10.23
CA THR A 204 8.17 1.17 11.06
C THR A 204 8.59 -0.09 10.32
N LEU A 205 7.65 -0.85 9.76
CA LEU A 205 7.97 -2.10 9.07
C LEU A 205 8.92 -1.89 7.89
N ILE A 206 8.69 -0.85 7.09
CA ILE A 206 9.45 -0.61 5.86
C ILE A 206 10.82 -0.01 6.18
N SER A 207 10.86 1.05 6.99
CA SER A 207 12.08 1.84 7.18
C SER A 207 12.96 1.38 8.35
N GLU A 208 12.40 0.72 9.36
CA GLU A 208 13.19 0.27 10.53
C GLU A 208 13.52 -1.23 10.46
N VAL A 209 12.77 -2.00 9.64
CA VAL A 209 12.95 -3.45 9.58
C VAL A 209 13.35 -3.90 8.18
N ALA A 210 12.44 -3.80 7.18
CA ALA A 210 12.62 -4.51 5.92
C ALA A 210 13.79 -3.98 5.09
N ILE A 211 13.87 -2.67 4.87
CA ILE A 211 14.92 -2.07 4.05
C ILE A 211 16.29 -2.18 4.71
N PRO A 212 16.49 -1.77 5.99
CA PRO A 212 17.77 -1.90 6.67
C PRO A 212 18.30 -3.34 6.68
N MET A 213 17.46 -4.31 7.04
CA MET A 213 17.86 -5.73 7.07
C MET A 213 18.31 -6.25 5.70
N LEU A 214 17.68 -5.80 4.61
CA LEU A 214 18.09 -6.21 3.26
C LEU A 214 19.45 -5.63 2.88
N PHE A 215 19.71 -4.37 3.16
CA PHE A 215 21.02 -3.76 2.87
C PHE A 215 22.12 -4.27 3.81
N GLU A 216 21.80 -4.58 5.07
CA GLU A 216 22.73 -5.23 5.99
C GLU A 216 23.11 -6.64 5.48
N LYS A 217 22.11 -7.43 5.08
CA LYS A 217 22.34 -8.79 4.58
C LYS A 217 23.02 -8.84 3.22
N PHE A 218 22.75 -7.87 2.36
CA PHE A 218 23.22 -7.80 0.98
C PHE A 218 23.82 -6.42 0.65
N PRO A 219 24.97 -6.05 1.28
CA PRO A 219 25.53 -4.70 1.15
C PRO A 219 26.03 -4.35 -0.26
N ASN A 220 26.28 -5.35 -1.09
CA ASN A 220 26.76 -5.17 -2.46
C ASN A 220 25.65 -5.33 -3.53
N MET A 221 24.40 -5.30 -3.10
CA MET A 221 23.25 -5.49 -3.98
C MET A 221 23.25 -4.49 -5.14
N LYS A 222 23.05 -4.99 -6.35
CA LYS A 222 23.01 -4.19 -7.58
C LYS A 222 21.88 -4.64 -8.48
N LEU A 223 21.23 -3.70 -9.15
CA LEU A 223 20.24 -4.02 -10.18
C LEU A 223 20.92 -4.67 -11.39
N LEU A 224 20.29 -5.73 -11.92
CA LEU A 224 20.71 -6.37 -13.17
C LEU A 224 20.15 -5.68 -14.41
N SER A 225 19.08 -4.89 -14.25
CA SER A 225 18.43 -4.13 -15.32
C SER A 225 17.72 -2.91 -14.75
N ARG A 226 17.31 -2.00 -15.65
CA ARG A 226 16.45 -0.89 -15.27
C ARG A 226 15.10 -1.44 -14.76
N VAL A 227 14.62 -0.87 -13.66
CA VAL A 227 13.31 -1.21 -13.10
C VAL A 227 12.21 -0.43 -13.81
N GLU A 228 11.20 -1.15 -14.25
CA GLU A 228 9.97 -0.57 -14.79
C GLU A 228 8.90 -0.52 -13.72
N TYR A 229 8.07 0.51 -13.77
CA TYR A 229 6.94 0.70 -12.89
C TYR A 229 5.63 0.57 -13.67
N SER A 230 4.58 0.11 -13.01
CA SER A 230 3.27 -0.06 -13.61
C SER A 230 2.16 0.28 -12.63
N GLY A 231 0.94 0.27 -13.14
CA GLY A 231 -0.27 0.53 -12.38
C GLY A 231 -0.72 1.99 -12.43
N TRP A 232 -2.00 2.19 -12.18
CA TRP A 232 -2.65 3.50 -12.14
C TRP A 232 -3.25 3.75 -10.75
N ALA A 233 -4.15 2.89 -10.28
CA ALA A 233 -4.71 2.97 -8.93
C ALA A 233 -3.71 2.44 -7.90
N PHE A 234 -3.17 1.25 -8.13
CA PHE A 234 -2.11 0.62 -7.36
C PHE A 234 -0.85 0.63 -8.21
N ARG A 235 0.24 1.20 -7.69
CA ARG A 235 1.46 1.48 -8.44
C ARG A 235 2.67 0.90 -7.73
N GLY A 236 3.46 0.16 -8.49
CA GLY A 236 4.66 -0.47 -7.96
C GLY A 236 5.64 -0.87 -9.05
N PRO A 237 6.83 -1.33 -8.67
CA PRO A 237 7.79 -1.88 -9.62
C PRO A 237 7.27 -3.19 -10.21
N LYS A 238 7.48 -3.41 -11.50
CA LYS A 238 7.40 -4.74 -12.07
C LYS A 238 8.49 -5.63 -11.46
N PRO A 239 8.35 -6.97 -11.52
CA PRO A 239 9.40 -7.87 -11.08
C PRO A 239 10.77 -7.49 -11.67
N PHE A 240 11.78 -7.39 -10.83
CA PHE A 240 13.15 -7.06 -11.20
C PHE A 240 14.14 -7.96 -10.47
N PHE A 241 15.33 -8.06 -10.99
CA PHE A 241 16.38 -8.91 -10.44
C PHE A 241 17.54 -8.07 -9.93
N VAL A 242 18.11 -8.53 -8.83
CA VAL A 242 19.32 -7.97 -8.22
C VAL A 242 20.42 -9.02 -8.17
N LYS A 243 21.65 -8.58 -8.31
CA LYS A 243 22.83 -9.35 -7.93
C LYS A 243 23.11 -9.02 -6.46
N VAL A 244 23.31 -10.03 -5.64
CA VAL A 244 23.70 -9.95 -4.24
C VAL A 244 25.16 -10.36 -4.08
#